data_a68e7d3ebb1011443ddb600670d52e55
#
_entry.id   a68e7d3ebb1011443ddb600670d52e55
#
_cell.length_a   1.000
_cell.length_b   1.000
_cell.length_c   1.000
_cell.angle_alpha   90.00
_cell.angle_beta   90.00
_cell.angle_gamma   90.00
#
_symmetry.space_group_name_H-M   'P 1'
#
loop_
_entity.id
_entity.type
_entity.pdbx_description
1 polymer ?
#
loop_
_entity_poly.entity_id
_entity_poly.type
_entity_poly.pdbx_seq_one_letter_code
_entity_poly.pdbx_strand_id
1 'polypeptide(L)'
;MAPAMRPAAFLVAALCCAATAHASPIPSDAASVGRYFSYDNAAADATVDLIGQAQRRVLLAGYAYVPPAVAAALRAARSRGVDVRVVLVRSSRAGKYSGAGFLKSAGIDVAIDSRHGDPAPRFVIVDDSVALTTLSDDAAAHAETVNVFQRAPELAQSYAQSFWRLYRQAGGL
;
A
#
# COMPACT_ATOMS: atom_id res chain seq x y z
N MET A 1 3.54 71.65 -62.15
CA MET A 1 2.89 70.32 -62.17
C MET A 1 3.73 69.40 -61.32
N ALA A 2 3.33 69.15 -60.12
CA ALA A 2 4.00 68.25 -59.22
C ALA A 2 3.04 67.08 -58.88
N PRO A 3 3.46 65.80 -58.96
CA PRO A 3 2.61 64.69 -58.56
C PRO A 3 2.70 64.43 -57.03
N ALA A 4 1.56 64.20 -56.44
CA ALA A 4 1.36 63.92 -55.02
C ALA A 4 1.93 62.55 -54.63
N MET A 5 2.75 62.54 -53.59
CA MET A 5 3.19 61.31 -52.89
C MET A 5 2.09 60.82 -51.94
N ARG A 6 1.63 59.61 -52.13
CA ARG A 6 0.75 58.88 -51.20
C ARG A 6 1.58 58.20 -50.13
N PRO A 7 1.24 58.27 -48.83
CA PRO A 7 1.92 57.47 -47.80
C PRO A 7 1.38 56.02 -47.77
N ALA A 8 2.27 55.07 -47.81
CA ALA A 8 1.99 53.69 -47.62
C ALA A 8 1.83 53.39 -46.12
N ALA A 9 0.63 52.95 -45.72
CA ALA A 9 0.36 52.46 -44.34
C ALA A 9 0.92 51.08 -44.17
N PHE A 10 1.95 50.95 -43.34
CA PHE A 10 2.42 49.62 -42.87
C PHE A 10 1.51 49.11 -41.76
N LEU A 11 0.75 48.07 -42.05
CA LEU A 11 -0.07 47.34 -41.07
C LEU A 11 0.82 46.31 -40.43
N VAL A 12 1.28 46.56 -39.18
CA VAL A 12 2.00 45.57 -38.37
C VAL A 12 0.97 44.68 -37.71
N ALA A 13 0.77 43.48 -38.25
CA ALA A 13 -0.03 42.45 -37.61
C ALA A 13 0.79 41.83 -36.47
N ALA A 14 0.46 42.19 -35.23
CA ALA A 14 0.99 41.53 -34.03
C ALA A 14 0.34 40.15 -33.89
N LEU A 15 1.10 39.10 -34.24
CA LEU A 15 0.70 37.69 -34.03
C LEU A 15 0.91 37.35 -32.54
N CYS A 16 -0.15 37.45 -31.73
CA CYS A 16 -0.18 37.00 -30.35
C CYS A 16 -0.23 35.47 -30.34
N CYS A 17 0.94 34.78 -30.21
CA CYS A 17 1.01 33.38 -29.90
C CYS A 17 0.58 33.17 -28.45
N ALA A 18 -0.70 32.89 -28.23
CA ALA A 18 -1.17 32.34 -26.96
C ALA A 18 -0.66 30.90 -26.81
N ALA A 19 0.45 30.73 -26.08
CA ALA A 19 0.89 29.43 -25.64
C ALA A 19 -0.10 28.90 -24.59
N THR A 20 -1.07 28.09 -25.01
CA THR A 20 -1.89 27.30 -24.11
C THR A 20 -1.01 26.25 -23.50
N ALA A 21 -0.59 26.45 -22.25
CA ALA A 21 0.03 25.43 -21.44
C ALA A 21 -0.98 24.30 -21.25
N HIS A 22 -0.88 23.27 -22.06
CA HIS A 22 -1.60 22.02 -21.82
C HIS A 22 -0.94 21.37 -20.62
N ALA A 23 -1.55 21.46 -19.44
CA ALA A 23 -1.22 20.61 -18.32
C ALA A 23 -1.47 19.18 -18.79
N SER A 24 -0.41 18.42 -19.01
CA SER A 24 -0.53 16.97 -19.27
C SER A 24 -1.26 16.35 -18.09
N PRO A 25 -2.33 15.58 -18.31
CA PRO A 25 -2.98 14.87 -17.20
C PRO A 25 -1.93 13.97 -16.55
N ILE A 26 -1.80 14.06 -15.22
CA ILE A 26 -0.97 13.13 -14.46
C ILE A 26 -1.49 11.73 -14.78
N PRO A 27 -0.64 10.80 -15.26
CA PRO A 27 -1.11 9.46 -15.58
C PRO A 27 -1.80 8.89 -14.34
N SER A 28 -3.00 8.36 -14.48
CA SER A 28 -3.77 7.71 -13.40
C SER A 28 -3.03 6.51 -12.81
N ASP A 29 -1.92 6.12 -13.42
CA ASP A 29 -1.04 5.01 -13.06
C ASP A 29 0.17 5.46 -12.20
N ALA A 30 0.25 6.73 -11.81
CA ALA A 30 1.34 7.22 -10.96
C ALA A 30 1.27 6.61 -9.57
N ALA A 31 2.43 6.22 -9.02
CA ALA A 31 2.54 5.77 -7.63
C ALA A 31 2.01 6.85 -6.67
N SER A 32 1.24 6.44 -5.69
CA SER A 32 0.70 7.34 -4.66
C SER A 32 1.04 6.83 -3.26
N VAL A 33 1.18 7.76 -2.32
CA VAL A 33 1.46 7.46 -0.91
C VAL A 33 0.37 8.07 -0.04
N GLY A 34 -0.29 7.22 0.76
CA GLY A 34 -1.22 7.63 1.82
C GLY A 34 -0.64 7.32 3.20
N ARG A 35 -0.89 8.18 4.17
CA ARG A 35 -0.53 7.95 5.58
C ARG A 35 -1.80 7.99 6.43
N TYR A 36 -1.99 6.95 7.25
CA TYR A 36 -3.19 6.76 8.07
C TYR A 36 -2.78 6.51 9.52
N PHE A 37 -3.56 7.04 10.47
CA PHE A 37 -3.30 6.93 11.90
C PHE A 37 -4.34 6.07 12.58
N SER A 38 -3.99 5.41 13.69
CA SER A 38 -4.89 4.47 14.38
C SER A 38 -5.92 5.11 15.32
N TYR A 39 -5.86 6.43 15.55
CA TYR A 39 -6.77 7.11 16.48
C TYR A 39 -8.26 6.99 16.11
N ASP A 40 -8.57 6.84 14.84
CA ASP A 40 -9.93 6.79 14.27
C ASP A 40 -10.20 5.49 13.47
N ASN A 41 -9.41 4.45 13.70
CA ASN A 41 -9.37 3.20 12.93
C ASN A 41 -8.92 3.36 11.45
N ALA A 42 -8.60 4.55 10.98
CA ALA A 42 -8.23 4.80 9.59
C ALA A 42 -7.06 3.93 9.12
N ALA A 43 -6.13 3.58 10.01
CA ALA A 43 -5.02 2.68 9.70
C ALA A 43 -5.49 1.24 9.39
N ALA A 44 -6.43 0.72 10.19
CA ALA A 44 -7.02 -0.60 9.94
C ALA A 44 -7.90 -0.59 8.70
N ASP A 45 -8.72 0.44 8.52
CA ASP A 45 -9.61 0.60 7.38
C ASP A 45 -8.82 0.72 6.08
N ALA A 46 -7.75 1.52 6.05
CA ALA A 46 -6.86 1.62 4.88
C ALA A 46 -6.23 0.27 4.50
N THR A 47 -5.88 -0.56 5.50
CA THR A 47 -5.36 -1.91 5.26
C THR A 47 -6.44 -2.83 4.71
N VAL A 48 -7.66 -2.76 5.25
CA VAL A 48 -8.82 -3.54 4.79
C VAL A 48 -9.20 -3.15 3.36
N ASP A 49 -9.24 -1.86 3.05
CA ASP A 49 -9.54 -1.34 1.72
C ASP A 49 -8.50 -1.79 0.70
N LEU A 50 -7.22 -1.75 1.07
CA LEU A 50 -6.15 -2.23 0.21
C LEU A 50 -6.29 -3.73 -0.09
N ILE A 51 -6.56 -4.57 0.94
CA ILE A 51 -6.79 -6.02 0.77
C ILE A 51 -8.06 -6.26 -0.09
N GLY A 52 -9.07 -5.41 0.06
CA GLY A 52 -10.30 -5.47 -0.73
C GLY A 52 -10.06 -5.33 -2.24
N GLN A 53 -9.02 -4.60 -2.65
CA GLN A 53 -8.64 -4.35 -4.03
C GLN A 53 -7.80 -5.47 -4.67
N ALA A 54 -7.35 -6.45 -3.88
CA ALA A 54 -6.49 -7.54 -4.33
C ALA A 54 -7.09 -8.33 -5.50
N GLN A 55 -6.29 -8.55 -6.55
CA GLN A 55 -6.65 -9.31 -7.74
C GLN A 55 -5.85 -10.62 -7.85
N ARG A 56 -4.59 -10.63 -7.43
CA ARG A 56 -3.66 -11.75 -7.62
C ARG A 56 -3.16 -12.34 -6.31
N ARG A 57 -2.61 -11.49 -5.44
CA ARG A 57 -1.96 -11.96 -4.22
C ARG A 57 -2.07 -10.97 -3.06
N VAL A 58 -2.11 -11.52 -1.85
CA VAL A 58 -1.93 -10.77 -0.59
C VAL A 58 -0.88 -11.51 0.26
N LEU A 59 0.17 -10.80 0.68
CA LEU A 59 1.21 -11.32 1.55
C LEU A 59 1.27 -10.44 2.80
N LEU A 60 0.98 -11.01 3.98
CA LEU A 60 0.98 -10.31 5.26
C LEU A 60 2.07 -10.85 6.17
N ALA A 61 2.91 -9.98 6.73
CA ALA A 61 3.99 -10.38 7.62
C ALA A 61 4.17 -9.48 8.83
N GLY A 62 4.76 -10.03 9.89
CA GLY A 62 5.21 -9.31 11.08
C GLY A 62 4.13 -9.08 12.15
N TYR A 63 2.92 -9.55 11.96
CA TYR A 63 1.85 -9.39 12.92
C TYR A 63 1.90 -10.50 13.99
N ALA A 64 1.88 -10.12 15.26
CA ALA A 64 1.65 -11.04 16.36
C ALA A 64 0.17 -11.36 16.56
N TYR A 65 -0.67 -10.37 16.24
CA TYR A 65 -2.13 -10.45 16.28
C TYR A 65 -2.70 -9.81 15.02
N VAL A 66 -3.60 -10.48 14.35
CA VAL A 66 -4.30 -9.94 13.18
C VAL A 66 -5.64 -9.38 13.63
N PRO A 67 -5.90 -8.07 13.42
CA PRO A 67 -7.18 -7.47 13.77
C PRO A 67 -8.35 -8.20 13.08
N PRO A 68 -9.51 -8.34 13.74
CA PRO A 68 -10.65 -9.10 13.18
C PRO A 68 -11.10 -8.61 11.80
N ALA A 69 -11.11 -7.28 11.58
CA ALA A 69 -11.46 -6.68 10.29
C ALA A 69 -10.47 -7.10 9.18
N VAL A 70 -9.17 -7.06 9.47
CA VAL A 70 -8.12 -7.50 8.55
C VAL A 70 -8.23 -9.00 8.27
N ALA A 71 -8.48 -9.82 9.31
CA ALA A 71 -8.66 -11.27 9.14
C ALA A 71 -9.88 -11.59 8.26
N ALA A 72 -10.98 -10.85 8.42
CA ALA A 72 -12.17 -10.97 7.58
C ALA A 72 -11.88 -10.57 6.11
N ALA A 73 -11.13 -9.49 5.89
CA ALA A 73 -10.71 -9.04 4.56
C ALA A 73 -9.82 -10.08 3.86
N LEU A 74 -8.86 -10.67 4.59
CA LEU A 74 -8.00 -11.75 4.07
C LEU A 74 -8.82 -12.97 3.65
N ARG A 75 -9.80 -13.38 4.48
CA ARG A 75 -10.72 -14.48 4.14
C ARG A 75 -11.53 -14.14 2.88
N ALA A 76 -12.07 -12.93 2.80
CA ALA A 76 -12.83 -12.48 1.62
C ALA A 76 -11.96 -12.47 0.35
N ALA A 77 -10.69 -12.01 0.44
CA ALA A 77 -9.74 -12.08 -0.67
C ALA A 77 -9.50 -13.54 -1.10
N ARG A 78 -9.28 -14.45 -0.13
CA ARG A 78 -9.11 -15.88 -0.41
C ARG A 78 -10.33 -16.49 -1.11
N SER A 79 -11.55 -16.13 -0.68
CA SER A 79 -12.80 -16.59 -1.29
C SER A 79 -12.97 -16.10 -2.74
N ARG A 80 -12.33 -14.98 -3.12
CA ARG A 80 -12.28 -14.50 -4.52
C ARG A 80 -11.22 -15.20 -5.36
N GLY A 81 -10.45 -16.14 -4.80
CA GLY A 81 -9.39 -16.86 -5.51
C GLY A 81 -8.00 -16.19 -5.44
N VAL A 82 -7.85 -15.14 -4.66
CA VAL A 82 -6.56 -14.46 -4.45
C VAL A 82 -5.60 -15.38 -3.69
N ASP A 83 -4.31 -15.45 -4.07
CA ASP A 83 -3.28 -16.17 -3.31
C ASP A 83 -2.95 -15.37 -2.04
N VAL A 84 -3.45 -15.86 -0.90
CA VAL A 84 -3.26 -15.21 0.41
C VAL A 84 -2.31 -16.05 1.27
N ARG A 85 -1.20 -15.44 1.71
CA ARG A 85 -0.23 -16.07 2.59
C ARG A 85 0.14 -15.15 3.74
N VAL A 86 0.37 -15.74 4.91
CA VAL A 86 0.57 -14.98 6.14
C VAL A 86 1.77 -15.52 6.91
N VAL A 87 2.64 -14.63 7.38
CA VAL A 87 3.68 -14.93 8.38
C VAL A 87 3.36 -14.16 9.65
N LEU A 88 2.99 -14.89 10.70
CA LEU A 88 2.79 -14.33 12.02
C LEU A 88 4.06 -14.47 12.86
N VAL A 89 4.33 -13.49 13.72
CA VAL A 89 5.39 -13.61 14.72
C VAL A 89 4.84 -14.18 16.02
N ARG A 90 5.63 -15.02 16.68
CA ARG A 90 5.28 -15.54 18.00
C ARG A 90 5.46 -14.41 19.03
N SER A 91 4.39 -14.06 19.72
CA SER A 91 4.42 -13.11 20.84
C SER A 91 3.85 -13.72 22.08
N SER A 92 4.51 -13.53 23.21
CA SER A 92 3.98 -13.90 24.52
C SER A 92 2.74 -13.10 24.92
N ARG A 93 2.54 -11.94 24.30
CA ARG A 93 1.39 -11.05 24.53
C ARG A 93 0.17 -11.41 23.71
N ALA A 94 0.33 -12.13 22.59
CA ALA A 94 -0.77 -12.47 21.69
C ALA A 94 -1.74 -13.53 22.26
N GLY A 95 -1.39 -14.19 23.35
CA GLY A 95 -2.24 -15.18 24.01
C GLY A 95 -2.70 -16.29 23.06
N LYS A 96 -3.89 -16.84 23.33
CA LYS A 96 -4.49 -17.92 22.52
C LYS A 96 -5.07 -17.45 21.18
N TYR A 97 -5.18 -16.15 20.94
CA TYR A 97 -5.92 -15.56 19.81
C TYR A 97 -5.04 -14.73 18.87
N SER A 98 -4.08 -15.38 18.22
CA SER A 98 -3.29 -14.70 17.17
C SER A 98 -4.05 -14.52 15.85
N GLY A 99 -5.22 -15.11 15.71
CA GLY A 99 -5.95 -15.21 14.45
C GLY A 99 -5.49 -16.36 13.54
N ALA A 100 -4.40 -17.04 13.88
CA ALA A 100 -3.85 -18.12 13.05
C ALA A 100 -4.83 -19.26 12.78
N GLY A 101 -5.57 -19.70 13.82
CA GLY A 101 -6.59 -20.73 13.67
C GLY A 101 -7.71 -20.34 12.72
N PHE A 102 -8.20 -19.09 12.83
CA PHE A 102 -9.23 -18.55 11.95
C PHE A 102 -8.74 -18.48 10.50
N LEU A 103 -7.52 -17.99 10.27
CA LEU A 103 -6.96 -17.88 8.91
C LEU A 103 -6.74 -19.27 8.29
N LYS A 104 -6.22 -20.23 9.06
CA LYS A 104 -6.05 -21.61 8.60
C LYS A 104 -7.38 -22.29 8.25
N SER A 105 -8.43 -22.07 9.06
CA SER A 105 -9.77 -22.61 8.76
C SER A 105 -10.39 -21.99 7.51
N ALA A 106 -9.96 -20.78 7.12
CA ALA A 106 -10.34 -20.13 5.87
C ALA A 106 -9.49 -20.59 4.66
N GLY A 107 -8.63 -21.58 4.80
CA GLY A 107 -7.77 -22.10 3.72
C GLY A 107 -6.61 -21.17 3.36
N ILE A 108 -6.19 -20.33 4.31
CA ILE A 108 -5.04 -19.44 4.15
C ILE A 108 -3.79 -20.12 4.70
N ASP A 109 -2.69 -20.08 3.94
CA ASP A 109 -1.40 -20.58 4.36
C ASP A 109 -0.77 -19.65 5.42
N VAL A 110 -0.62 -20.16 6.64
CA VAL A 110 -0.08 -19.40 7.77
C VAL A 110 1.19 -20.08 8.30
N ALA A 111 2.32 -19.39 8.20
CA ALA A 111 3.56 -19.73 8.86
C ALA A 111 3.73 -18.92 10.15
N ILE A 112 4.43 -19.48 11.14
CA ILE A 112 4.67 -18.82 12.45
C ILE A 112 6.16 -18.66 12.65
N ASP A 113 6.63 -17.43 12.56
CA ASP A 113 8.03 -17.09 12.87
C ASP A 113 8.23 -17.06 14.40
N SER A 114 9.08 -17.95 14.87
CA SER A 114 9.48 -18.04 16.28
C SER A 114 10.86 -17.45 16.57
N ARG A 115 11.57 -16.98 15.54
CA ARG A 115 12.94 -16.48 15.65
C ARG A 115 12.99 -14.97 15.86
N HIS A 116 12.07 -14.24 15.19
CA HIS A 116 11.95 -12.80 15.36
C HIS A 116 10.91 -12.52 16.43
N GLY A 117 11.29 -11.68 17.41
CA GLY A 117 10.38 -11.23 18.46
C GLY A 117 9.52 -10.05 18.01
N ASP A 118 8.64 -9.62 18.89
CA ASP A 118 7.88 -8.37 18.77
C ASP A 118 8.70 -7.22 19.40
N PRO A 119 8.89 -6.03 18.74
CA PRO A 119 8.24 -5.67 17.49
C PRO A 119 9.01 -6.14 16.24
N ALA A 120 8.30 -6.80 15.34
CA ALA A 120 8.79 -7.09 14.00
C ALA A 120 8.24 -6.06 13.00
N PRO A 121 8.96 -5.78 11.90
CA PRO A 121 8.42 -4.97 10.82
C PRO A 121 7.11 -5.56 10.29
N ARG A 122 6.03 -4.79 10.34
CA ARG A 122 4.71 -5.23 9.88
C ARG A 122 4.43 -4.65 8.52
N PHE A 123 4.07 -5.49 7.57
CA PHE A 123 3.70 -5.05 6.24
C PHE A 123 2.67 -5.97 5.60
N VAL A 124 1.92 -5.39 4.68
CA VAL A 124 0.98 -6.09 3.81
C VAL A 124 1.30 -5.72 2.37
N ILE A 125 1.49 -6.72 1.52
CA ILE A 125 1.66 -6.54 0.09
C ILE A 125 0.37 -6.98 -0.59
N VAL A 126 -0.17 -6.12 -1.43
CA VAL A 126 -1.33 -6.41 -2.27
C VAL A 126 -0.95 -6.10 -3.71
N ASP A 127 -0.81 -7.15 -4.49
CA ASP A 127 -0.37 -7.08 -5.90
C ASP A 127 0.95 -6.29 -6.05
N ASP A 128 0.90 -5.03 -6.46
CA ASP A 128 1.99 -4.09 -6.64
C ASP A 128 1.96 -2.91 -5.64
N SER A 129 1.18 -3.05 -4.57
CA SER A 129 1.03 -2.04 -3.53
C SER A 129 1.50 -2.59 -2.18
N VAL A 130 1.96 -1.71 -1.28
CA VAL A 130 2.49 -2.08 0.04
C VAL A 130 1.91 -1.19 1.12
N ALA A 131 1.41 -1.78 2.19
CA ALA A 131 1.11 -1.08 3.43
C ALA A 131 2.16 -1.41 4.48
N LEU A 132 2.79 -0.38 5.03
CA LEU A 132 3.80 -0.49 6.09
C LEU A 132 3.21 0.03 7.39
N THR A 133 3.15 -0.82 8.41
CA THR A 133 2.71 -0.42 9.75
C THR A 133 3.92 -0.11 10.60
N THR A 134 4.00 1.12 11.12
CA THR A 134 5.00 1.55 12.07
C THR A 134 4.34 1.84 13.42
N LEU A 135 5.00 1.44 14.51
CA LEU A 135 4.61 1.84 15.86
C LEU A 135 5.17 3.25 16.11
N SER A 136 4.39 4.11 16.76
CA SER A 136 4.91 5.39 17.26
C SER A 136 5.85 5.13 18.43
N ASP A 137 7.00 5.81 18.45
CA ASP A 137 7.93 5.79 19.58
C ASP A 137 7.37 6.52 20.81
N ASP A 138 6.26 7.22 20.65
CA ASP A 138 5.58 7.90 21.75
C ASP A 138 4.80 6.88 22.58
N ALA A 139 5.41 6.49 23.72
CA ALA A 139 4.87 5.50 24.64
C ALA A 139 3.48 5.86 25.22
N ALA A 140 3.07 7.12 25.13
CA ALA A 140 1.76 7.60 25.60
C ALA A 140 0.63 7.33 24.58
N ALA A 141 0.97 7.12 23.30
CA ALA A 141 -0.04 7.12 22.26
C ALA A 141 -0.47 5.74 21.78
N HIS A 142 0.34 4.69 21.90
CA HIS A 142 0.13 3.38 21.25
C HIS A 142 -0.37 3.50 19.79
N ALA A 143 -0.04 4.64 19.14
CA ALA A 143 -0.56 4.96 17.83
C ALA A 143 0.21 4.18 16.77
N GLU A 144 -0.49 3.34 16.05
CA GLU A 144 0.03 2.73 14.83
C GLU A 144 -0.17 3.71 13.67
N THR A 145 0.85 3.83 12.83
CA THR A 145 0.75 4.55 11.56
C THR A 145 0.86 3.55 10.42
N VAL A 146 -0.06 3.60 9.49
CA VAL A 146 0.02 2.83 8.25
C VAL A 146 0.35 3.77 7.09
N ASN A 147 1.45 3.50 6.40
CA ASN A 147 1.82 4.17 5.17
C ASN A 147 1.49 3.24 4.00
N VAL A 148 0.58 3.65 3.13
CA VAL A 148 0.16 2.87 1.96
C VAL A 148 0.80 3.44 0.71
N PHE A 149 1.61 2.63 0.04
CA PHE A 149 2.25 2.90 -1.24
C PHE A 149 1.48 2.14 -2.32
N GLN A 150 0.69 2.83 -3.11
CA GLN A 150 -0.06 2.23 -4.20
C GLN A 150 0.71 2.31 -5.52
N ARG A 151 0.56 1.29 -6.36
CA ARG A 151 1.24 1.22 -7.67
C ARG A 151 2.75 1.43 -7.56
N ALA A 152 3.37 0.75 -6.61
CA ALA A 152 4.79 0.78 -6.32
C ALA A 152 5.43 -0.61 -6.54
N PRO A 153 5.51 -1.12 -7.78
CA PRO A 153 5.88 -2.51 -8.06
C PRO A 153 7.29 -2.87 -7.57
N GLU A 154 8.25 -1.95 -7.65
CA GLU A 154 9.62 -2.18 -7.18
C GLU A 154 9.66 -2.35 -5.66
N LEU A 155 8.92 -1.50 -4.94
CA LEU A 155 8.78 -1.61 -3.50
C LEU A 155 8.09 -2.92 -3.12
N ALA A 156 6.99 -3.26 -3.78
CA ALA A 156 6.26 -4.51 -3.57
C ALA A 156 7.14 -5.74 -3.82
N GLN A 157 7.98 -5.70 -4.84
CA GLN A 157 8.94 -6.77 -5.14
C GLN A 157 10.01 -6.90 -4.04
N SER A 158 10.57 -5.80 -3.55
CA SER A 158 11.56 -5.80 -2.47
C SER A 158 10.99 -6.39 -1.18
N TYR A 159 9.78 -5.97 -0.79
CA TYR A 159 9.08 -6.53 0.37
C TYR A 159 8.65 -7.99 0.17
N ALA A 160 8.28 -8.38 -1.06
CA ALA A 160 7.98 -9.78 -1.36
C ALA A 160 9.19 -10.70 -1.18
N GLN A 161 10.41 -10.26 -1.57
CA GLN A 161 11.63 -11.01 -1.29
C GLN A 161 11.84 -11.20 0.23
N SER A 162 11.61 -10.16 1.01
CA SER A 162 11.67 -10.21 2.48
C SER A 162 10.61 -11.15 3.04
N PHE A 163 9.37 -11.07 2.55
CA PHE A 163 8.29 -11.98 2.92
C PHE A 163 8.67 -13.45 2.69
N TRP A 164 9.15 -13.79 1.49
CA TRP A 164 9.48 -15.17 1.15
C TRP A 164 10.65 -15.71 1.97
N ARG A 165 11.58 -14.85 2.37
CA ARG A 165 12.65 -15.23 3.29
C ARG A 165 12.07 -15.61 4.66
N LEU A 166 11.22 -14.75 5.22
CA LEU A 166 10.55 -15.00 6.51
C LEU A 166 9.66 -16.24 6.43
N TYR A 167 8.88 -16.41 5.37
CA TYR A 167 7.98 -17.53 5.16
C TYR A 167 8.71 -18.87 5.18
N ARG A 168 9.81 -18.98 4.41
CA ARG A 168 10.65 -20.19 4.42
C ARG A 168 11.29 -20.46 5.79
N GLN A 169 11.77 -19.42 6.46
CA GLN A 169 12.37 -19.53 7.80
C GLN A 169 11.36 -19.98 8.87
N ALA A 170 10.10 -19.62 8.69
CA ALA A 170 9.00 -19.98 9.57
C ALA A 170 8.41 -21.38 9.27
N GLY A 171 8.99 -22.13 8.33
CA GLY A 171 8.52 -23.47 7.94
C GLY A 171 7.36 -23.44 6.95
N GLY A 172 7.12 -22.33 6.30
CA GLY A 172 6.32 -22.26 5.06
C GLY A 172 7.17 -22.78 3.89
N LEU A 173 6.60 -23.57 3.00
CA LEU A 173 7.29 -24.26 1.89
C LEU A 173 8.25 -23.42 1.11
#